data_13386679e77728a0e904def35d91f548
#
_entry.id   13386679e77728a0e904def35d91f548
#
_cell.length_a   1.000
_cell.length_b   1.000
_cell.length_c   1.000
_cell.angle_alpha   90.00
_cell.angle_beta   90.00
_cell.angle_gamma   90.00
#
_symmetry.space_group_name_H-M   'P 1'
#
loop_
_entity.id
_entity.type
_entity.pdbx_description
1 polymer ?
#
loop_
_entity_poly.entity_id
_entity_poly.type
_entity_poly.pdbx_seq_one_letter_code
_entity_poly.pdbx_strand_id
1 'polypeptide(L)'
;MLTNQSIGYIDAPIPKGLDLKEEINRMRREKNAVILAHYYQTGDIQDIADFVGDSLALAQQAAKTTADIIVFCGVHFMGETAKVLCPDKKVLVPDLNAGCSLADSCPAVDFAEFVKQHPDHVVISYVNTTAAVKAVTDVVVTSTNARQIVESFPEDTKIIFGPDRNLGNYINGITGRKMVLWDGACHVHEQFSLEKILELKKQYPDADVITHPECKQPVIQVSDFVGSTAALLKHTVKSDKKQFIVATESGVIHEMRKQSPDKEFIPAPPNDSTCACNECNFMRLNTMEKLYNCLKYELPEIFVDEQVQEKAIRPIKKMLEISERLGL
;
A
#
# COMPACT_ATOMS: atom_id res chain seq x y z
N MET A 1 -1.81 -11.66 32.71
CA MET A 1 -0.56 -11.77 31.96
C MET A 1 -0.91 -11.67 30.51
N LEU A 2 -1.07 -10.49 30.04
CA LEU A 2 -1.85 -10.24 28.83
C LEU A 2 -1.08 -9.44 27.81
N THR A 3 0.06 -9.53 27.54
CA THR A 3 0.66 -8.88 26.37
C THR A 3 2.14 -9.22 26.32
N ASN A 4 2.50 -10.18 25.55
CA ASN A 4 3.85 -10.25 25.07
C ASN A 4 3.99 -9.23 23.93
N GLN A 5 4.03 -7.92 24.27
CA GLN A 5 4.29 -6.83 23.29
C GLN A 5 5.59 -7.07 22.52
N SER A 6 6.46 -7.93 23.03
CA SER A 6 7.73 -8.30 22.39
C SER A 6 7.56 -9.08 21.07
N ILE A 7 6.40 -9.68 20.82
CA ILE A 7 6.14 -10.45 19.57
C ILE A 7 5.38 -9.64 18.50
N GLY A 8 4.98 -8.41 18.81
CA GLY A 8 4.34 -7.50 17.84
C GLY A 8 2.83 -7.66 17.65
N TYR A 9 2.18 -8.64 18.27
CA TYR A 9 0.73 -8.87 18.24
C TYR A 9 0.23 -9.47 19.55
N ILE A 10 -1.10 -9.53 19.70
CA ILE A 10 -1.73 -10.16 20.88
C ILE A 10 -1.92 -11.64 20.61
N ASP A 11 -1.11 -12.45 21.29
CA ASP A 11 -1.22 -13.92 21.28
C ASP A 11 -2.12 -14.39 22.43
N ALA A 12 -3.43 -14.26 22.23
CA ALA A 12 -4.43 -14.72 23.18
C ALA A 12 -5.30 -15.81 22.55
N PRO A 13 -5.66 -16.85 23.31
CA PRO A 13 -6.45 -17.95 22.76
C PRO A 13 -7.85 -17.48 22.35
N ILE A 14 -8.29 -17.94 21.19
CA ILE A 14 -9.63 -17.72 20.68
C ILE A 14 -10.57 -18.76 21.32
N PRO A 15 -11.72 -18.36 21.90
CA PRO A 15 -12.71 -19.29 22.42
C PRO A 15 -13.19 -20.27 21.33
N LYS A 16 -13.31 -21.55 21.70
CA LYS A 16 -13.80 -22.58 20.75
C LYS A 16 -15.23 -22.28 20.32
N GLY A 17 -15.48 -22.35 19.00
CA GLY A 17 -16.80 -22.13 18.42
C GLY A 17 -17.24 -20.68 18.32
N LEU A 18 -16.34 -19.72 18.59
CA LEU A 18 -16.62 -18.30 18.41
C LEU A 18 -16.72 -17.97 16.92
N ASP A 19 -17.78 -17.27 16.53
CA ASP A 19 -17.87 -16.64 15.22
C ASP A 19 -17.07 -15.33 15.25
N LEU A 20 -15.85 -15.38 14.68
CA LEU A 20 -14.95 -14.21 14.66
C LEU A 20 -15.54 -13.02 13.92
N LYS A 21 -16.28 -13.28 12.83
CA LYS A 21 -16.88 -12.22 12.03
C LYS A 21 -17.98 -11.49 12.82
N GLU A 22 -18.83 -12.23 13.50
CA GLU A 22 -19.88 -11.66 14.34
C GLU A 22 -19.29 -10.84 15.50
N GLU A 23 -18.30 -11.40 16.21
CA GLU A 23 -17.69 -10.76 17.37
C GLU A 23 -16.87 -9.51 16.99
N ILE A 24 -16.09 -9.55 15.89
CA ILE A 24 -15.40 -8.37 15.38
C ILE A 24 -16.41 -7.27 15.05
N ASN A 25 -17.49 -7.60 14.35
CA ASN A 25 -18.54 -6.64 14.02
C ASN A 25 -19.24 -6.07 15.27
N ARG A 26 -19.45 -6.88 16.32
CA ARG A 26 -19.99 -6.42 17.60
C ARG A 26 -19.04 -5.41 18.26
N MET A 27 -17.78 -5.81 18.47
CA MET A 27 -16.76 -4.97 19.12
C MET A 27 -16.50 -3.67 18.36
N ARG A 28 -16.45 -3.73 17.02
CA ARG A 28 -16.30 -2.54 16.16
C ARG A 28 -17.35 -1.48 16.46
N ARG A 29 -18.64 -1.90 16.57
CA ARG A 29 -19.73 -0.97 16.90
C ARG A 29 -19.65 -0.46 18.34
N GLU A 30 -19.41 -1.35 19.31
CA GLU A 30 -19.35 -1.00 20.73
C GLU A 30 -18.21 -0.03 21.06
N LYS A 31 -17.10 -0.14 20.35
CA LYS A 31 -15.89 0.67 20.58
C LYS A 31 -15.79 1.89 19.66
N ASN A 32 -16.80 2.17 18.86
CA ASN A 32 -16.74 3.20 17.82
C ASN A 32 -15.45 3.08 16.97
N ALA A 33 -15.17 1.88 16.48
CA ALA A 33 -13.99 1.58 15.69
C ALA A 33 -14.32 1.47 14.19
N VAL A 34 -13.37 1.85 13.34
CA VAL A 34 -13.40 1.63 11.89
C VAL A 34 -12.29 0.68 11.49
N ILE A 35 -12.58 -0.28 10.63
CA ILE A 35 -11.60 -1.21 10.05
C ILE A 35 -11.30 -0.77 8.63
N LEU A 36 -10.05 -0.38 8.38
CA LEU A 36 -9.53 0.00 7.07
C LEU A 36 -8.63 -1.12 6.57
N ALA A 37 -8.90 -1.68 5.38
CA ALA A 37 -8.12 -2.77 4.81
C ALA A 37 -7.53 -2.40 3.45
N HIS A 38 -6.27 -2.75 3.23
CA HIS A 38 -5.66 -2.60 1.93
C HIS A 38 -6.13 -3.72 0.99
N TYR A 39 -6.21 -3.46 -0.32
CA TYR A 39 -6.54 -4.45 -1.35
C TYR A 39 -5.66 -5.70 -1.35
N TYR A 40 -4.48 -5.64 -0.72
CA TYR A 40 -3.54 -6.76 -0.63
C TYR A 40 -3.78 -7.65 0.61
N GLN A 41 -4.84 -7.41 1.37
CA GLN A 41 -5.23 -8.29 2.45
C GLN A 41 -5.91 -9.58 1.92
N THR A 42 -6.08 -10.58 2.80
CA THR A 42 -6.89 -11.75 2.49
C THR A 42 -8.36 -11.37 2.31
N GLY A 43 -9.09 -12.17 1.53
CA GLY A 43 -10.50 -11.88 1.22
C GLY A 43 -11.40 -11.77 2.44
N ASP A 44 -11.16 -12.56 3.48
CA ASP A 44 -11.91 -12.53 4.74
C ASP A 44 -11.74 -11.19 5.50
N ILE A 45 -10.51 -10.64 5.50
CA ILE A 45 -10.25 -9.30 6.07
C ILE A 45 -10.83 -8.21 5.19
N GLN A 46 -10.74 -8.31 3.86
CA GLN A 46 -11.38 -7.36 2.96
C GLN A 46 -12.91 -7.35 3.17
N ASP A 47 -13.52 -8.52 3.33
CA ASP A 47 -14.98 -8.66 3.48
C ASP A 47 -15.53 -8.16 4.84
N ILE A 48 -14.69 -8.08 5.88
CA ILE A 48 -15.11 -7.55 7.19
C ILE A 48 -14.79 -6.06 7.36
N ALA A 49 -13.92 -5.50 6.52
CA ALA A 49 -13.52 -4.10 6.61
C ALA A 49 -14.69 -3.15 6.30
N ASP A 50 -14.68 -1.99 6.95
CA ASP A 50 -15.61 -0.89 6.64
C ASP A 50 -15.27 -0.23 5.33
N PHE A 51 -13.97 -0.22 5.00
CA PHE A 51 -13.47 0.37 3.77
C PHE A 51 -12.25 -0.43 3.27
N VAL A 52 -12.28 -0.78 1.99
CA VAL A 52 -11.17 -1.44 1.29
C VAL A 52 -10.65 -0.49 0.22
N GLY A 53 -9.34 -0.27 0.18
CA GLY A 53 -8.77 0.69 -0.74
C GLY A 53 -7.27 0.53 -0.98
N ASP A 54 -6.72 1.39 -1.84
CA ASP A 54 -5.28 1.61 -1.96
C ASP A 54 -4.78 2.60 -0.88
N SER A 55 -3.48 2.86 -0.85
CA SER A 55 -2.86 3.71 0.17
C SER A 55 -3.42 5.14 0.20
N LEU A 56 -3.79 5.72 -0.97
CA LEU A 56 -4.36 7.07 -1.03
C LEU A 56 -5.78 7.08 -0.46
N ALA A 57 -6.64 6.19 -0.94
CA ALA A 57 -8.03 6.09 -0.49
C ALA A 57 -8.11 5.81 1.02
N LEU A 58 -7.23 4.94 1.54
CA LEU A 58 -7.18 4.63 2.97
C LEU A 58 -6.68 5.83 3.81
N ALA A 59 -5.69 6.59 3.33
CA ALA A 59 -5.25 7.81 4.00
C ALA A 59 -6.36 8.88 4.03
N GLN A 60 -7.08 9.06 2.92
CA GLN A 60 -8.23 9.96 2.84
C GLN A 60 -9.36 9.52 3.80
N GLN A 61 -9.63 8.21 3.86
CA GLN A 61 -10.66 7.67 4.76
C GLN A 61 -10.27 7.81 6.23
N ALA A 62 -9.00 7.57 6.58
CA ALA A 62 -8.48 7.79 7.94
C ALA A 62 -8.64 9.27 8.35
N ALA A 63 -8.32 10.22 7.47
CA ALA A 63 -8.45 11.65 7.74
C ALA A 63 -9.91 12.11 7.94
N LYS A 64 -10.88 11.42 7.35
CA LYS A 64 -12.31 11.79 7.37
C LYS A 64 -13.12 11.08 8.43
N THR A 65 -12.64 9.96 8.99
CA THR A 65 -13.42 9.14 9.91
C THR A 65 -13.71 9.85 11.24
N THR A 66 -14.92 9.66 11.76
CA THR A 66 -15.33 10.11 13.09
C THR A 66 -15.14 9.04 14.17
N ALA A 67 -14.70 7.84 13.81
CA ALA A 67 -14.43 6.77 14.77
C ALA A 67 -13.32 7.16 15.75
N ASP A 68 -13.38 6.65 16.98
CA ASP A 68 -12.35 6.87 18.00
C ASP A 68 -11.13 5.97 17.79
N ILE A 69 -11.39 4.78 17.25
CA ILE A 69 -10.36 3.76 16.98
C ILE A 69 -10.31 3.49 15.49
N ILE A 70 -9.09 3.53 14.91
CA ILE A 70 -8.81 3.08 13.55
C ILE A 70 -8.04 1.77 13.66
N VAL A 71 -8.61 0.67 13.16
CA VAL A 71 -7.88 -0.59 12.98
C VAL A 71 -7.42 -0.67 11.54
N PHE A 72 -6.11 -0.60 11.34
CA PHE A 72 -5.53 -0.60 10.01
C PHE A 72 -5.02 -2.00 9.64
N CYS A 73 -5.79 -2.74 8.83
CA CYS A 73 -5.36 -4.01 8.25
C CYS A 73 -4.52 -3.73 7.00
N GLY A 74 -3.23 -3.58 7.22
CA GLY A 74 -2.21 -3.23 6.24
C GLY A 74 -0.82 -3.46 6.80
N VAL A 75 0.15 -2.68 6.35
CA VAL A 75 1.53 -2.73 6.84
C VAL A 75 1.83 -1.52 7.73
N HIS A 76 2.91 -1.62 8.50
CA HIS A 76 3.26 -0.69 9.59
C HIS A 76 3.23 0.78 9.17
N PHE A 77 3.86 1.16 8.04
CA PHE A 77 3.89 2.54 7.58
C PHE A 77 2.51 3.14 7.27
N MET A 78 1.52 2.29 6.95
CA MET A 78 0.13 2.73 6.74
C MET A 78 -0.52 3.12 8.07
N GLY A 79 -0.27 2.33 9.11
CA GLY A 79 -0.65 2.66 10.48
C GLY A 79 0.02 3.95 10.97
N GLU A 80 1.33 4.13 10.71
CA GLU A 80 2.03 5.39 11.01
C GLU A 80 1.42 6.59 10.27
N THR A 81 1.09 6.42 8.98
CA THR A 81 0.45 7.48 8.19
C THR A 81 -0.91 7.87 8.77
N ALA A 82 -1.72 6.88 9.19
CA ALA A 82 -2.99 7.12 9.85
C ALA A 82 -2.81 7.82 11.23
N LYS A 83 -1.79 7.40 12.02
CA LYS A 83 -1.49 8.03 13.32
C LYS A 83 -1.01 9.47 13.16
N VAL A 84 -0.19 9.75 12.15
CA VAL A 84 0.26 11.12 11.83
C VAL A 84 -0.91 12.01 11.42
N LEU A 85 -1.87 11.49 10.65
CA LEU A 85 -3.08 12.25 10.24
C LEU A 85 -4.07 12.43 11.39
N CYS A 86 -4.15 11.48 12.30
CA CYS A 86 -5.15 11.41 13.37
C CYS A 86 -4.47 11.21 14.72
N PRO A 87 -3.68 12.20 15.23
CA PRO A 87 -2.88 12.05 16.44
C PRO A 87 -3.72 11.74 17.69
N ASP A 88 -4.94 12.26 17.75
CA ASP A 88 -5.85 12.10 18.88
C ASP A 88 -6.61 10.76 18.88
N LYS A 89 -6.53 10.01 17.78
CA LYS A 89 -7.20 8.71 17.66
C LYS A 89 -6.27 7.57 18.05
N LYS A 90 -6.86 6.50 18.55
CA LYS A 90 -6.16 5.24 18.74
C LYS A 90 -6.02 4.54 17.37
N VAL A 91 -4.80 4.32 16.90
CA VAL A 91 -4.51 3.61 15.66
C VAL A 91 -3.90 2.26 16.00
N LEU A 92 -4.57 1.20 15.60
CA LEU A 92 -4.19 -0.18 15.85
C LEU A 92 -3.79 -0.86 14.53
N VAL A 93 -2.81 -1.75 14.59
CA VAL A 93 -2.46 -2.67 13.50
C VAL A 93 -2.45 -4.09 14.08
N PRO A 94 -3.14 -5.07 13.50
CA PRO A 94 -3.26 -6.40 14.11
C PRO A 94 -1.93 -7.10 14.39
N ASP A 95 -0.89 -6.80 13.60
CA ASP A 95 0.47 -7.28 13.80
C ASP A 95 1.50 -6.21 13.41
N LEU A 96 2.28 -5.73 14.38
CA LEU A 96 3.36 -4.74 14.13
C LEU A 96 4.52 -5.29 13.30
N ASN A 97 4.65 -6.63 13.16
CA ASN A 97 5.64 -7.23 12.27
C ASN A 97 5.22 -7.15 10.79
N ALA A 98 3.99 -6.68 10.52
CA ALA A 98 3.54 -6.38 9.17
C ALA A 98 4.33 -5.18 8.60
N GLY A 99 5.61 -5.41 8.30
CA GLY A 99 6.56 -4.44 7.74
C GLY A 99 6.39 -4.24 6.24
N CYS A 100 7.40 -3.65 5.62
CA CYS A 100 7.42 -3.44 4.16
C CYS A 100 8.87 -3.43 3.68
N SER A 101 9.24 -4.39 2.82
CA SER A 101 10.59 -4.47 2.27
C SER A 101 11.04 -3.21 1.54
N LEU A 102 10.10 -2.52 0.90
CA LEU A 102 10.38 -1.24 0.24
C LEU A 102 10.67 -0.13 1.26
N ALA A 103 9.89 -0.05 2.34
CA ALA A 103 10.17 0.90 3.42
C ALA A 103 11.49 0.58 4.13
N ASP A 104 11.79 -0.71 4.33
CA ASP A 104 13.03 -1.17 4.96
C ASP A 104 14.28 -0.88 4.09
N SER A 105 14.10 -0.82 2.76
CA SER A 105 15.18 -0.45 1.82
C SER A 105 15.56 1.03 1.87
N CYS A 106 14.83 1.84 2.65
CA CYS A 106 15.04 3.29 2.77
C CYS A 106 15.12 3.73 4.24
N PRO A 107 16.21 3.41 4.95
CA PRO A 107 16.42 3.87 6.32
C PRO A 107 16.43 5.40 6.39
N ALA A 108 15.73 5.97 7.36
CA ALA A 108 15.54 7.43 7.46
C ALA A 108 16.85 8.22 7.58
N VAL A 109 17.86 7.66 8.25
CA VAL A 109 19.17 8.30 8.40
C VAL A 109 19.89 8.37 7.07
N ASP A 110 19.91 7.26 6.31
CA ASP A 110 20.58 7.18 5.02
C ASP A 110 19.87 8.04 3.97
N PHE A 111 18.53 8.05 4.00
CA PHE A 111 17.73 8.89 3.12
C PHE A 111 17.94 10.38 3.41
N ALA A 112 18.02 10.77 4.69
CA ALA A 112 18.32 12.16 5.07
C ALA A 112 19.72 12.59 4.61
N GLU A 113 20.69 11.70 4.63
CA GLU A 113 22.04 11.98 4.11
C GLU A 113 22.04 12.10 2.58
N PHE A 114 21.29 11.26 1.90
CA PHE A 114 21.09 11.36 0.44
C PHE A 114 20.43 12.68 0.05
N VAL A 115 19.43 13.14 0.79
CA VAL A 115 18.78 14.45 0.58
C VAL A 115 19.77 15.60 0.74
N LYS A 116 20.66 15.57 1.77
CA LYS A 116 21.67 16.60 1.98
C LYS A 116 22.68 16.73 0.83
N GLN A 117 22.94 15.64 0.10
CA GLN A 117 23.81 15.66 -1.08
C GLN A 117 23.15 16.37 -2.28
N HIS A 118 21.86 16.68 -2.20
CA HIS A 118 21.06 17.28 -3.26
C HIS A 118 20.27 18.50 -2.74
N PRO A 119 20.93 19.53 -2.22
CA PRO A 119 20.27 20.62 -1.45
C PRO A 119 19.33 21.50 -2.27
N ASP A 120 19.39 21.44 -3.58
CA ASP A 120 18.58 22.21 -4.53
C ASP A 120 17.40 21.38 -5.14
N HIS A 121 17.15 20.19 -4.60
CA HIS A 121 16.10 19.29 -5.09
C HIS A 121 14.87 19.34 -4.18
N VAL A 122 13.70 19.22 -4.78
CA VAL A 122 12.44 18.90 -4.08
C VAL A 122 12.42 17.41 -3.77
N VAL A 123 12.10 17.05 -2.54
CA VAL A 123 12.03 15.66 -2.07
C VAL A 123 10.62 15.14 -2.18
N ILE A 124 10.40 14.21 -3.10
CA ILE A 124 9.13 13.49 -3.26
C ILE A 124 9.33 12.06 -2.78
N SER A 125 8.59 11.65 -1.77
CA SER A 125 8.66 10.29 -1.25
C SER A 125 7.36 9.54 -1.49
N TYR A 126 7.49 8.32 -2.00
CA TYR A 126 6.39 7.38 -2.06
C TYR A 126 5.92 7.02 -0.64
N VAL A 127 4.63 6.85 -0.45
CA VAL A 127 4.02 6.61 0.87
C VAL A 127 4.57 5.38 1.60
N ASN A 128 5.14 4.42 0.86
CA ASN A 128 5.76 3.20 1.37
C ASN A 128 7.12 3.50 2.04
N THR A 129 7.09 4.34 3.04
CA THR A 129 8.22 4.80 3.85
C THR A 129 7.79 4.99 5.30
N THR A 130 8.74 4.99 6.23
CA THR A 130 8.47 5.30 7.64
C THR A 130 8.04 6.76 7.84
N ALA A 131 7.41 7.06 8.97
CA ALA A 131 7.12 8.45 9.36
C ALA A 131 8.40 9.30 9.44
N ALA A 132 9.53 8.71 9.82
CA ALA A 132 10.82 9.39 9.88
C ALA A 132 11.36 9.82 8.50
N VAL A 133 11.16 9.02 7.46
CA VAL A 133 11.46 9.42 6.05
C VAL A 133 10.52 10.54 5.61
N LYS A 134 9.24 10.43 5.96
CA LYS A 134 8.26 11.48 5.63
C LYS A 134 8.61 12.83 6.30
N ALA A 135 9.27 12.80 7.47
CA ALA A 135 9.71 14.02 8.17
C ALA A 135 10.81 14.81 7.44
N VAL A 136 11.50 14.20 6.45
CA VAL A 136 12.51 14.88 5.60
C VAL A 136 12.06 15.01 4.15
N THR A 137 10.76 14.87 3.91
CA THR A 137 10.10 14.89 2.60
C THR A 137 9.34 16.20 2.42
N ASP A 138 9.28 16.73 1.18
CA ASP A 138 8.48 17.91 0.84
C ASP A 138 7.04 17.54 0.45
N VAL A 139 6.87 16.41 -0.26
CA VAL A 139 5.55 15.91 -0.67
C VAL A 139 5.58 14.38 -0.68
N VAL A 140 4.59 13.76 -0.04
CA VAL A 140 4.34 12.33 -0.17
C VAL A 140 3.50 12.07 -1.43
N VAL A 141 3.72 10.93 -2.06
CA VAL A 141 2.89 10.46 -3.19
C VAL A 141 2.47 9.00 -3.00
N THR A 142 1.45 8.60 -3.74
CA THR A 142 1.08 7.18 -3.93
C THR A 142 1.19 6.83 -5.42
N SER A 143 1.11 5.56 -5.78
CA SER A 143 1.07 5.17 -7.21
C SER A 143 -0.11 5.78 -7.97
N THR A 144 -1.17 6.20 -7.27
CA THR A 144 -2.35 6.82 -7.86
C THR A 144 -2.11 8.26 -8.28
N ASN A 145 -1.30 9.03 -7.54
CA ASN A 145 -1.14 10.48 -7.74
C ASN A 145 0.30 10.92 -8.09
N ALA A 146 1.28 10.00 -8.09
CA ALA A 146 2.70 10.34 -8.26
C ALA A 146 2.96 11.11 -9.56
N ARG A 147 2.40 10.66 -10.68
CA ARG A 147 2.53 11.34 -11.97
C ARG A 147 2.05 12.78 -11.88
N GLN A 148 0.80 12.98 -11.45
CA GLN A 148 0.15 14.29 -11.42
C GLN A 148 0.86 15.25 -10.46
N ILE A 149 1.35 14.72 -9.32
CA ILE A 149 2.11 15.54 -8.36
C ILE A 149 3.46 15.95 -8.95
N VAL A 150 4.19 15.04 -9.60
CA VAL A 150 5.46 15.36 -10.27
C VAL A 150 5.24 16.38 -11.40
N GLU A 151 4.18 16.23 -12.21
CA GLU A 151 3.82 17.17 -13.29
C GLU A 151 3.35 18.54 -12.75
N SER A 152 2.90 18.62 -11.49
CA SER A 152 2.49 19.89 -10.89
C SER A 152 3.63 20.86 -10.56
N PHE A 153 4.88 20.38 -10.57
CA PHE A 153 6.07 21.22 -10.41
C PHE A 153 6.55 21.76 -11.76
N PRO A 154 7.18 22.96 -11.81
CA PRO A 154 7.84 23.48 -13.01
C PRO A 154 8.76 22.44 -13.66
N GLU A 155 8.90 22.46 -14.99
CA GLU A 155 9.66 21.43 -15.73
C GLU A 155 11.14 21.39 -15.34
N ASP A 156 11.74 22.50 -14.97
CA ASP A 156 13.13 22.67 -14.55
C ASP A 156 13.38 22.31 -13.08
N THR A 157 12.31 21.99 -12.32
CA THR A 157 12.43 21.59 -10.91
C THR A 157 13.23 20.29 -10.81
N LYS A 158 14.32 20.34 -10.07
CA LYS A 158 15.09 19.16 -9.71
C LYS A 158 14.37 18.39 -8.62
N ILE A 159 14.23 17.09 -8.77
CA ILE A 159 13.45 16.23 -7.87
C ILE A 159 14.28 15.03 -7.45
N ILE A 160 14.28 14.74 -6.14
CA ILE A 160 14.60 13.42 -5.60
C ILE A 160 13.31 12.62 -5.50
N PHE A 161 13.32 11.37 -5.95
CA PHE A 161 12.22 10.45 -5.80
C PHE A 161 12.66 9.15 -5.10
N GLY A 162 11.99 8.76 -4.04
CA GLY A 162 12.24 7.54 -3.30
C GLY A 162 10.98 6.98 -2.68
N PRO A 163 11.02 5.76 -2.15
CA PRO A 163 12.13 4.81 -2.22
C PRO A 163 12.12 3.88 -3.44
N ASP A 164 11.06 3.80 -4.24
CA ASP A 164 10.92 2.83 -5.32
C ASP A 164 11.51 3.34 -6.64
N ARG A 165 12.64 2.71 -7.06
CA ARG A 165 13.31 3.07 -8.31
C ARG A 165 12.50 2.72 -9.55
N ASN A 166 11.67 1.66 -9.50
CA ASN A 166 10.87 1.24 -10.65
C ASN A 166 9.73 2.21 -10.91
N LEU A 167 8.98 2.59 -9.85
CA LEU A 167 7.98 3.65 -9.93
C LEU A 167 8.63 4.96 -10.39
N GLY A 168 9.77 5.34 -9.82
CA GLY A 168 10.52 6.54 -10.23
C GLY A 168 10.94 6.52 -11.70
N ASN A 169 11.46 5.39 -12.20
CA ASN A 169 11.81 5.21 -13.61
C ASN A 169 10.58 5.24 -14.52
N TYR A 170 9.47 4.63 -14.09
CA TYR A 170 8.21 4.71 -14.82
C TYR A 170 7.73 6.15 -14.96
N ILE A 171 7.71 6.92 -13.85
CA ILE A 171 7.33 8.34 -13.87
C ILE A 171 8.29 9.16 -14.74
N ASN A 172 9.61 8.97 -14.63
CA ASN A 172 10.59 9.61 -15.51
C ASN A 172 10.28 9.34 -17.00
N GLY A 173 9.95 8.08 -17.33
CA GLY A 173 9.65 7.68 -18.71
C GLY A 173 8.40 8.35 -19.29
N ILE A 174 7.33 8.45 -18.50
CA ILE A 174 6.03 9.00 -18.98
C ILE A 174 5.93 10.53 -18.90
N THR A 175 6.78 11.17 -18.06
CA THR A 175 6.77 12.64 -17.88
C THR A 175 7.95 13.33 -18.56
N GLY A 176 8.97 12.59 -19.00
CA GLY A 176 10.21 13.15 -19.53
C GLY A 176 11.13 13.75 -18.46
N ARG A 177 10.79 13.64 -17.16
CA ARG A 177 11.61 14.11 -16.05
C ARG A 177 12.89 13.30 -15.91
N LYS A 178 13.86 13.87 -15.23
CA LYS A 178 15.14 13.24 -14.88
C LYS A 178 15.36 13.32 -13.38
N MET A 179 14.42 12.75 -12.63
CA MET A 179 14.50 12.71 -11.18
C MET A 179 15.69 11.87 -10.71
N VAL A 180 16.34 12.30 -9.65
CA VAL A 180 17.34 11.50 -8.93
C VAL A 180 16.58 10.48 -8.08
N LEU A 181 16.90 9.19 -8.27
CA LEU A 181 16.14 8.10 -7.67
C LEU A 181 16.92 7.46 -6.52
N TRP A 182 16.23 7.17 -5.41
CA TRP A 182 16.71 6.24 -4.41
C TRP A 182 16.68 4.81 -4.95
N ASP A 183 17.68 3.99 -4.61
CA ASP A 183 17.84 2.63 -5.15
C ASP A 183 17.12 1.58 -4.27
N GLY A 184 15.82 1.72 -4.07
CA GLY A 184 14.97 0.74 -3.39
C GLY A 184 13.97 0.10 -4.36
N ALA A 185 13.39 -1.04 -3.97
CA ALA A 185 12.35 -1.73 -4.74
C ALA A 185 11.45 -2.59 -3.85
N CYS A 186 10.21 -2.78 -4.28
CA CYS A 186 9.28 -3.72 -3.66
C CYS A 186 9.64 -5.16 -4.03
N HIS A 187 9.92 -6.03 -3.04
CA HIS A 187 10.32 -7.41 -3.31
C HIS A 187 9.27 -8.21 -4.09
N VAL A 188 7.97 -7.92 -3.91
CA VAL A 188 6.88 -8.59 -4.65
C VAL A 188 6.97 -8.22 -6.14
N HIS A 189 6.98 -6.91 -6.45
CA HIS A 189 6.93 -6.43 -7.82
C HIS A 189 8.26 -6.66 -8.59
N GLU A 190 9.38 -6.75 -7.88
CA GLU A 190 10.68 -7.13 -8.44
C GLU A 190 10.74 -8.59 -8.93
N GLN A 191 9.88 -9.46 -8.42
CA GLN A 191 9.95 -10.90 -8.70
C GLN A 191 9.12 -11.36 -9.89
N PHE A 192 8.27 -10.52 -10.48
CA PHE A 192 7.49 -10.94 -11.65
C PHE A 192 8.38 -11.38 -12.81
N SER A 193 8.07 -12.55 -13.36
CA SER A 193 8.81 -13.16 -14.47
C SER A 193 8.26 -12.72 -15.82
N LEU A 194 9.06 -11.97 -16.57
CA LEU A 194 8.73 -11.62 -17.95
C LEU A 194 8.47 -12.86 -18.81
N GLU A 195 9.35 -13.87 -18.71
CA GLU A 195 9.25 -15.10 -19.49
C GLU A 195 7.91 -15.81 -19.25
N LYS A 196 7.56 -16.03 -17.97
CA LYS A 196 6.30 -16.71 -17.60
C LYS A 196 5.06 -15.86 -17.96
N ILE A 197 5.14 -14.52 -17.89
CA ILE A 197 4.07 -13.63 -18.37
C ILE A 197 3.87 -13.79 -19.88
N LEU A 198 4.94 -13.86 -20.66
CA LEU A 198 4.86 -14.09 -22.10
C LEU A 198 4.33 -15.49 -22.43
N GLU A 199 4.63 -16.51 -21.63
CA GLU A 199 4.03 -17.85 -21.73
C GLU A 199 2.51 -17.81 -21.45
N LEU A 200 2.08 -17.10 -20.39
CA LEU A 200 0.67 -16.88 -20.12
C LEU A 200 -0.03 -16.14 -21.26
N LYS A 201 0.60 -15.13 -21.83
CA LYS A 201 0.04 -14.39 -22.99
C LYS A 201 -0.15 -15.29 -24.22
N LYS A 202 0.70 -16.32 -24.40
CA LYS A 202 0.49 -17.34 -25.46
C LYS A 202 -0.67 -18.27 -25.16
N GLN A 203 -0.88 -18.62 -23.89
CA GLN A 203 -2.02 -19.48 -23.45
C GLN A 203 -3.34 -18.71 -23.46
N TYR A 204 -3.30 -17.41 -23.14
CA TYR A 204 -4.46 -16.51 -23.08
C TYR A 204 -4.25 -15.30 -24.01
N PRO A 205 -4.31 -15.51 -25.34
CA PRO A 205 -3.93 -14.48 -26.32
C PRO A 205 -4.83 -13.22 -26.28
N ASP A 206 -6.07 -13.37 -25.82
CA ASP A 206 -7.03 -12.27 -25.69
C ASP A 206 -6.95 -11.54 -24.33
N ALA A 207 -6.17 -12.07 -23.38
CA ALA A 207 -6.02 -11.46 -22.06
C ALA A 207 -5.19 -10.18 -22.12
N ASP A 208 -5.63 -9.13 -21.42
CA ASP A 208 -4.80 -7.95 -21.16
C ASP A 208 -3.82 -8.22 -20.02
N VAL A 209 -2.56 -7.86 -20.21
CA VAL A 209 -1.55 -7.82 -19.13
C VAL A 209 -1.68 -6.47 -18.42
N ILE A 210 -2.10 -6.50 -17.16
CA ILE A 210 -2.27 -5.31 -16.34
C ILE A 210 -1.25 -5.29 -15.21
N THR A 211 -0.53 -4.18 -15.05
CA THR A 211 0.71 -4.16 -14.25
C THR A 211 0.80 -2.95 -13.34
N HIS A 212 1.28 -3.18 -12.12
CA HIS A 212 1.61 -2.09 -11.20
C HIS A 212 2.96 -1.44 -11.58
N PRO A 213 3.10 -0.10 -11.50
CA PRO A 213 4.31 0.61 -11.93
C PRO A 213 5.56 0.36 -11.07
N GLU A 214 5.45 -0.35 -9.94
CA GLU A 214 6.59 -0.87 -9.18
C GLU A 214 7.26 -2.08 -9.85
N CYS A 215 6.68 -2.65 -10.91
CA CYS A 215 7.28 -3.74 -11.66
C CYS A 215 8.47 -3.25 -12.48
N LYS A 216 9.39 -4.18 -12.76
CA LYS A 216 10.55 -3.90 -13.61
C LYS A 216 10.15 -3.46 -15.02
N GLN A 217 10.97 -2.60 -15.62
CA GLN A 217 10.75 -2.05 -16.95
C GLN A 217 10.41 -3.10 -18.03
N PRO A 218 11.05 -4.30 -18.10
CA PRO A 218 10.68 -5.30 -19.08
C PRO A 218 9.23 -5.82 -18.94
N VAL A 219 8.71 -5.90 -17.70
CA VAL A 219 7.29 -6.28 -17.46
C VAL A 219 6.36 -5.13 -17.86
N ILE A 220 6.72 -3.89 -17.52
CA ILE A 220 5.98 -2.68 -17.94
C ILE A 220 5.85 -2.61 -19.48
N GLN A 221 6.92 -2.93 -20.23
CA GLN A 221 6.94 -2.83 -21.69
C GLN A 221 6.00 -3.82 -22.40
N VAL A 222 5.67 -4.96 -21.78
CA VAL A 222 4.77 -5.96 -22.36
C VAL A 222 3.33 -5.84 -21.85
N SER A 223 3.06 -4.82 -21.03
CA SER A 223 1.77 -4.61 -20.41
C SER A 223 0.82 -3.82 -21.32
N ASP A 224 -0.44 -4.24 -21.36
CA ASP A 224 -1.50 -3.55 -22.09
C ASP A 224 -2.02 -2.34 -21.26
N PHE A 225 -1.92 -2.41 -19.93
CA PHE A 225 -2.28 -1.32 -19.03
C PHE A 225 -1.34 -1.28 -17.81
N VAL A 226 -0.89 -0.07 -17.45
CA VAL A 226 -0.07 0.19 -16.25
C VAL A 226 -0.75 1.23 -15.37
N GLY A 227 -0.90 0.91 -14.09
CA GLY A 227 -1.54 1.83 -13.16
C GLY A 227 -1.46 1.38 -11.70
N SER A 228 -1.90 2.27 -10.80
CA SER A 228 -2.02 1.93 -9.37
C SER A 228 -3.01 0.78 -9.15
N THR A 229 -3.01 0.17 -7.98
CA THR A 229 -3.95 -0.91 -7.64
C THR A 229 -5.41 -0.52 -7.89
N ALA A 230 -5.81 0.70 -7.50
CA ALA A 230 -7.14 1.23 -7.76
C ALA A 230 -7.40 1.43 -9.27
N ALA A 231 -6.39 1.89 -10.02
CA ALA A 231 -6.51 2.06 -11.47
C ALA A 231 -6.63 0.71 -12.20
N LEU A 232 -5.88 -0.32 -11.77
CA LEU A 232 -6.00 -1.68 -12.28
C LEU A 232 -7.40 -2.23 -12.06
N LEU A 233 -7.94 -2.13 -10.84
CA LEU A 233 -9.30 -2.56 -10.51
C LEU A 233 -10.34 -1.82 -11.38
N LYS A 234 -10.24 -0.50 -11.49
CA LYS A 234 -11.14 0.31 -12.32
C LYS A 234 -11.04 -0.04 -13.80
N HIS A 235 -9.83 -0.36 -14.29
CA HIS A 235 -9.61 -0.80 -15.67
C HIS A 235 -10.33 -2.12 -15.93
N THR A 236 -10.23 -3.10 -15.05
CA THR A 236 -10.91 -4.40 -15.22
C THR A 236 -12.42 -4.28 -15.25
N VAL A 237 -13.00 -3.35 -14.49
CA VAL A 237 -14.45 -3.08 -14.52
C VAL A 237 -14.89 -2.46 -15.84
N LYS A 238 -14.11 -1.50 -16.36
CA LYS A 238 -14.47 -0.72 -17.55
C LYS A 238 -14.14 -1.39 -18.89
N SER A 239 -13.14 -2.25 -18.92
CA SER A 239 -12.68 -2.94 -20.13
C SER A 239 -13.71 -3.95 -20.61
N ASP A 240 -13.84 -4.10 -21.93
CA ASP A 240 -14.65 -5.17 -22.55
C ASP A 240 -13.95 -6.55 -22.54
N LYS A 241 -12.67 -6.58 -22.19
CA LYS A 241 -11.90 -7.83 -22.06
C LYS A 241 -12.46 -8.72 -20.96
N LYS A 242 -12.37 -10.03 -21.19
CA LYS A 242 -12.87 -11.06 -20.26
C LYS A 242 -11.77 -11.75 -19.45
N GLN A 243 -10.52 -11.58 -19.85
CA GLN A 243 -9.37 -12.22 -19.21
C GLN A 243 -8.29 -11.19 -18.95
N PHE A 244 -7.65 -11.27 -17.77
CA PHE A 244 -6.58 -10.36 -17.36
C PHE A 244 -5.45 -11.16 -16.70
N ILE A 245 -4.22 -10.93 -17.15
CA ILE A 245 -2.99 -11.37 -16.48
C ILE A 245 -2.59 -10.24 -15.55
N VAL A 246 -2.63 -10.50 -14.24
CA VAL A 246 -2.51 -9.49 -13.19
C VAL A 246 -1.10 -9.49 -12.60
N ALA A 247 -0.28 -8.52 -12.98
CA ALA A 247 1.09 -8.34 -12.48
C ALA A 247 1.13 -7.29 -11.35
N THR A 248 0.49 -7.63 -10.24
CA THR A 248 0.57 -6.96 -8.93
C THR A 248 0.27 -7.99 -7.83
N GLU A 249 0.30 -7.58 -6.58
CA GLU A 249 -0.01 -8.45 -5.44
C GLU A 249 -1.42 -9.05 -5.56
N SER A 250 -1.53 -10.36 -5.38
CA SER A 250 -2.73 -11.13 -5.75
C SER A 250 -3.99 -10.87 -4.92
N GLY A 251 -3.88 -10.25 -3.75
CA GLY A 251 -5.02 -9.91 -2.89
C GLY A 251 -6.06 -9.02 -3.57
N VAL A 252 -5.63 -8.15 -4.50
CA VAL A 252 -6.55 -7.30 -5.27
C VAL A 252 -7.52 -8.11 -6.15
N ILE A 253 -7.16 -9.33 -6.51
CA ILE A 253 -8.00 -10.23 -7.34
C ILE A 253 -9.33 -10.55 -6.63
N HIS A 254 -9.35 -10.54 -5.30
CA HIS A 254 -10.60 -10.71 -4.54
C HIS A 254 -11.62 -9.63 -4.91
N GLU A 255 -11.23 -8.35 -4.87
CA GLU A 255 -12.12 -7.24 -5.27
C GLU A 255 -12.38 -7.21 -6.78
N MET A 256 -11.40 -7.59 -7.61
CA MET A 256 -11.63 -7.72 -9.07
C MET A 256 -12.73 -8.73 -9.37
N ARG A 257 -12.73 -9.90 -8.72
CA ARG A 257 -13.77 -10.92 -8.87
C ARG A 257 -15.13 -10.48 -8.34
N LYS A 258 -15.16 -9.73 -7.22
CA LYS A 258 -16.41 -9.17 -6.68
C LYS A 258 -17.05 -8.17 -7.63
N GLN A 259 -16.25 -7.31 -8.24
CA GLN A 259 -16.75 -6.24 -9.12
C GLN A 259 -16.98 -6.70 -10.57
N SER A 260 -16.33 -7.78 -10.99
CA SER A 260 -16.42 -8.33 -12.33
C SER A 260 -16.46 -9.86 -12.30
N PRO A 261 -17.55 -10.48 -11.79
CA PRO A 261 -17.65 -11.93 -11.57
C PRO A 261 -17.69 -12.74 -12.88
N ASP A 262 -17.93 -12.10 -13.99
CA ASP A 262 -17.96 -12.70 -15.34
C ASP A 262 -16.59 -12.67 -16.04
N LYS A 263 -15.53 -12.24 -15.34
CA LYS A 263 -14.16 -12.11 -15.87
C LYS A 263 -13.19 -13.05 -15.16
N GLU A 264 -12.17 -13.46 -15.88
CA GLU A 264 -11.10 -14.32 -15.39
C GLU A 264 -9.86 -13.47 -15.05
N PHE A 265 -9.31 -13.69 -13.87
CA PHE A 265 -8.11 -13.01 -13.38
C PHE A 265 -7.03 -14.03 -13.08
N ILE A 266 -5.94 -13.95 -13.81
CA ILE A 266 -4.81 -14.88 -13.80
C ILE A 266 -3.64 -14.15 -13.12
N PRO A 267 -3.22 -14.55 -11.91
CA PRO A 267 -2.07 -13.92 -11.26
C PRO A 267 -0.79 -14.18 -12.07
N ALA A 268 -0.02 -13.14 -12.34
CA ALA A 268 1.29 -13.27 -12.98
C ALA A 268 2.26 -14.00 -12.05
N PRO A 269 3.03 -14.99 -12.55
CA PRO A 269 3.92 -15.79 -11.72
C PRO A 269 5.25 -15.09 -11.44
N PRO A 270 5.88 -15.38 -10.27
CA PRO A 270 7.22 -14.93 -9.95
C PRO A 270 8.30 -15.73 -10.71
N ASN A 271 9.53 -15.23 -10.67
CA ASN A 271 10.71 -15.93 -11.20
C ASN A 271 10.92 -17.28 -10.49
N ASP A 272 10.82 -17.29 -9.16
CA ASP A 272 10.87 -18.54 -8.39
C ASP A 272 9.50 -19.21 -8.36
N SER A 273 9.45 -20.47 -8.83
CA SER A 273 8.22 -21.25 -8.94
C SER A 273 7.86 -22.03 -7.68
N THR A 274 8.60 -21.90 -6.59
CA THR A 274 8.24 -22.52 -5.30
C THR A 274 7.01 -21.89 -4.67
N CYS A 275 6.65 -20.66 -5.11
CA CYS A 275 5.39 -20.00 -4.80
C CYS A 275 4.61 -19.74 -6.10
N ALA A 276 3.35 -20.15 -6.15
CA ALA A 276 2.50 -20.00 -7.34
C ALA A 276 1.98 -18.56 -7.53
N CYS A 277 2.11 -17.69 -6.54
CA CYS A 277 1.57 -16.33 -6.52
C CYS A 277 2.57 -15.35 -5.91
N ASN A 278 2.53 -14.10 -6.38
CA ASN A 278 3.27 -13.00 -5.75
C ASN A 278 2.42 -12.38 -4.64
N GLU A 279 2.47 -12.99 -3.45
CA GLU A 279 1.82 -12.50 -2.25
C GLU A 279 2.80 -11.73 -1.37
N CYS A 280 2.31 -10.66 -0.77
CA CYS A 280 3.07 -9.93 0.22
C CYS A 280 2.98 -10.63 1.58
N ASN A 281 4.04 -11.31 1.99
CA ASN A 281 4.10 -12.02 3.27
C ASN A 281 3.80 -11.10 4.47
N PHE A 282 4.17 -9.83 4.40
CA PHE A 282 3.87 -8.85 5.44
C PHE A 282 2.37 -8.55 5.56
N MET A 283 1.67 -8.43 4.42
CA MET A 283 0.21 -8.23 4.41
C MET A 283 -0.52 -9.46 4.99
N ARG A 284 0.02 -10.68 4.78
CA ARG A 284 -0.54 -11.95 5.29
C ARG A 284 -0.33 -12.16 6.79
N LEU A 285 0.47 -11.33 7.46
CA LEU A 285 0.60 -11.38 8.93
C LEU A 285 -0.68 -10.93 9.65
N ASN A 286 -1.49 -10.10 9.02
CA ASN A 286 -2.81 -9.79 9.53
C ASN A 286 -3.76 -10.98 9.28
N THR A 287 -4.35 -11.51 10.33
CA THR A 287 -5.36 -12.58 10.27
C THR A 287 -6.61 -12.21 11.03
N MET A 288 -7.71 -12.92 10.81
CA MET A 288 -8.97 -12.68 11.53
C MET A 288 -8.81 -12.84 13.04
N GLU A 289 -7.99 -13.79 13.50
CA GLU A 289 -7.68 -14.01 14.91
C GLU A 289 -6.92 -12.83 15.52
N LYS A 290 -5.89 -12.33 14.81
CA LYS A 290 -5.13 -11.16 15.25
C LYS A 290 -6.01 -9.91 15.23
N LEU A 291 -6.86 -9.73 14.22
CA LEU A 291 -7.83 -8.63 14.16
C LEU A 291 -8.82 -8.68 15.34
N TYR A 292 -9.36 -9.88 15.65
CA TYR A 292 -10.22 -10.08 16.82
C TYR A 292 -9.52 -9.68 18.12
N ASN A 293 -8.30 -10.23 18.35
CA ASN A 293 -7.54 -9.93 19.55
C ASN A 293 -7.13 -8.45 19.60
N CYS A 294 -6.77 -7.86 18.48
CA CYS A 294 -6.43 -6.45 18.36
C CYS A 294 -7.59 -5.55 18.82
N LEU A 295 -8.79 -5.78 18.32
CA LEU A 295 -9.98 -5.05 18.74
C LEU A 295 -10.36 -5.32 20.20
N LYS A 296 -10.28 -6.57 20.65
CA LYS A 296 -10.65 -6.98 22.00
C LYS A 296 -9.81 -6.28 23.06
N TYR A 297 -8.51 -6.24 22.87
CA TYR A 297 -7.54 -5.70 23.82
C TYR A 297 -7.11 -4.27 23.49
N GLU A 298 -7.52 -3.72 22.34
CA GLU A 298 -7.11 -2.41 21.80
C GLU A 298 -5.61 -2.25 21.73
N LEU A 299 -4.94 -3.32 21.28
CA LEU A 299 -3.48 -3.44 21.13
C LEU A 299 -3.17 -4.39 19.97
N PRO A 300 -2.00 -4.25 19.34
CA PRO A 300 -0.99 -3.20 19.58
C PRO A 300 -1.39 -1.86 18.94
N GLU A 301 -0.98 -0.77 19.58
CA GLU A 301 -1.16 0.58 19.08
C GLU A 301 0.08 1.08 18.36
N ILE A 302 -0.11 1.87 17.32
CA ILE A 302 0.95 2.59 16.60
C ILE A 302 1.34 3.86 17.38
N PHE A 303 2.62 4.00 17.63
CA PHE A 303 3.21 5.21 18.20
C PHE A 303 4.16 5.85 17.19
N VAL A 304 4.08 7.17 17.08
CA VAL A 304 5.02 7.99 16.30
C VAL A 304 5.56 9.08 17.24
N ASP A 305 6.86 9.28 17.25
CA ASP A 305 7.50 10.34 18.02
C ASP A 305 6.89 11.71 17.65
N GLU A 306 6.62 12.57 18.64
CA GLU A 306 5.93 13.85 18.42
C GLU A 306 6.69 14.75 17.44
N GLN A 307 8.03 14.84 17.53
CA GLN A 307 8.81 15.66 16.63
C GLN A 307 8.81 15.13 15.19
N VAL A 308 8.78 13.80 15.04
CA VAL A 308 8.63 13.15 13.73
C VAL A 308 7.24 13.43 13.18
N GLN A 309 6.20 13.32 14.00
CA GLN A 309 4.81 13.53 13.64
C GLN A 309 4.55 14.96 13.15
N GLU A 310 5.05 15.99 13.87
CA GLU A 310 4.94 17.39 13.48
C GLU A 310 5.55 17.71 12.12
N LYS A 311 6.62 17.00 11.75
CA LYS A 311 7.27 17.15 10.45
C LYS A 311 6.58 16.34 9.37
N ALA A 312 6.28 15.07 9.63
CA ALA A 312 5.70 14.13 8.67
C ALA A 312 4.28 14.50 8.23
N ILE A 313 3.50 15.21 9.08
CA ILE A 313 2.13 15.59 8.73
C ILE A 313 2.05 16.54 7.53
N ARG A 314 3.05 17.42 7.36
CA ARG A 314 3.04 18.43 6.30
C ARG A 314 3.06 17.83 4.89
N PRO A 315 4.03 16.96 4.53
CA PRO A 315 4.08 16.34 3.21
C PRO A 315 2.90 15.41 2.94
N ILE A 316 2.33 14.76 3.98
CA ILE A 316 1.12 13.93 3.84
C ILE A 316 -0.10 14.81 3.53
N LYS A 317 -0.31 15.90 4.29
CA LYS A 317 -1.41 16.84 4.03
C LYS A 317 -1.29 17.46 2.65
N LYS A 318 -0.07 17.86 2.25
CA LYS A 318 0.17 18.41 0.90
C LYS A 318 -0.20 17.42 -0.20
N MET A 319 0.08 16.12 -0.02
CA MET A 319 -0.39 15.07 -0.93
C MET A 319 -1.92 15.06 -1.00
N LEU A 320 -2.61 15.04 0.13
CA LEU A 320 -4.08 15.00 0.18
C LEU A 320 -4.71 16.24 -0.48
N GLU A 321 -4.20 17.43 -0.17
CA GLU A 321 -4.67 18.70 -0.75
C GLU A 321 -4.49 18.75 -2.28
N ILE A 322 -3.32 18.33 -2.77
CA ILE A 322 -3.09 18.26 -4.23
C ILE A 322 -4.02 17.24 -4.87
N SER A 323 -4.19 16.06 -4.25
CA SER A 323 -5.06 15.00 -4.77
C SER A 323 -6.51 15.46 -4.83
N GLU A 324 -7.03 16.11 -3.79
CA GLU A 324 -8.38 16.67 -3.76
C GLU A 324 -8.59 17.70 -4.88
N ARG A 325 -7.63 18.62 -5.06
CA ARG A 325 -7.66 19.62 -6.14
C ARG A 325 -7.67 19.00 -7.53
N LEU A 326 -7.05 17.82 -7.68
CA LEU A 326 -6.99 17.08 -8.95
C LEU A 326 -8.18 16.12 -9.15
N GLY A 327 -9.06 15.99 -8.16
CA GLY A 327 -10.21 15.09 -8.22
C GLY A 327 -9.85 13.59 -8.09
N LEU A 328 -8.78 13.30 -7.35
CA LEU A 328 -8.24 11.96 -7.11
C LEU A 328 -8.67 11.42 -5.74
#